data_8d3d0d3b5766d0d51c4d1e3a8cc1b05b
#
_entry.id   8d3d0d3b5766d0d51c4d1e3a8cc1b05b
#
_cell.length_a   1.000
_cell.length_b   1.000
_cell.length_c   1.000
_cell.angle_alpha   90.00
_cell.angle_beta   90.00
_cell.angle_gamma   90.00
#
_symmetry.space_group_name_H-M   'P 1'
#
loop_
_entity.id
_entity.type
_entity.pdbx_description
1 polymer ?
#
loop_
_entity_poly.entity_id
_entity_poly.type
_entity_poly.pdbx_seq_one_letter_code
_entity_poly.pdbx_strand_id
1 'polypeptide(L)'
;MNFRSFLGNEATARQLQESAASGRLPHAILLSGPRGSGKYSLAIALAQTLNCLDPQTYNDLPDACDVCHNCVRIAAALDLNARVAEAVETREGLRDADRKETRILIQTHPDVLVVPPDPPQMLVKVGQVRSLIHNAQRAPAEGKGKIYIFPTAKFMSEAANSLLKLLEEPPEYAHLLLLAENPSDLLPTIRSRCSPMRLTAVPTDRLEEILAQHHPEWPQTRRTLVVQLAEGGVGRALSFDVDTYLASRKDALLLLHTATAEPDHSALFHMTETYRAGADGQQKTQDLLRTLTMLLEDTMLLQAGQPQMARNIDILPELRRLAESVSFDWIEGAVRRIVEVETGMRRNLLRSLSLDALAAGLQQR
;
A
#
# COMPACT_ATOMS: atom_id res chain seq x y z
N MET A 1 -5.24 11.53 13.50
CA MET A 1 -6.01 10.35 13.00
C MET A 1 -6.48 9.55 14.18
N ASN A 2 -7.78 9.47 14.43
CA ASN A 2 -8.38 8.79 15.57
C ASN A 2 -9.49 7.83 15.09
N PHE A 3 -10.12 7.07 15.99
CA PHE A 3 -11.21 6.16 15.63
C PHE A 3 -12.42 6.90 15.07
N ARG A 4 -12.71 8.10 15.56
CA ARG A 4 -13.79 8.96 15.08
C ARG A 4 -13.61 9.35 13.59
N SER A 5 -12.36 9.58 13.16
CA SER A 5 -12.05 9.95 11.78
C SER A 5 -11.78 8.76 10.87
N PHE A 6 -11.84 7.53 11.40
CA PHE A 6 -11.65 6.31 10.62
C PHE A 6 -12.92 5.97 9.84
N LEU A 7 -12.78 5.81 8.53
CA LEU A 7 -13.89 5.57 7.62
C LEU A 7 -13.87 4.16 7.06
N GLY A 8 -15.03 3.52 7.10
CA GLY A 8 -15.21 2.12 6.70
C GLY A 8 -14.69 1.13 7.75
N ASN A 9 -15.20 -0.08 7.73
CA ASN A 9 -14.85 -1.14 8.70
C ASN A 9 -15.06 -0.73 10.18
N GLU A 10 -16.09 0.06 10.45
CA GLU A 10 -16.41 0.63 11.76
C GLU A 10 -16.55 -0.45 12.85
N ALA A 11 -17.07 -1.64 12.49
CA ALA A 11 -17.21 -2.76 13.43
C ALA A 11 -15.84 -3.27 13.92
N THR A 12 -14.88 -3.44 13.00
CA THR A 12 -13.51 -3.87 13.34
C THR A 12 -12.77 -2.79 14.11
N ALA A 13 -12.95 -1.52 13.75
CA ALA A 13 -12.38 -0.39 14.46
C ALA A 13 -12.92 -0.31 15.90
N ARG A 14 -14.23 -0.45 16.07
CA ARG A 14 -14.88 -0.48 17.38
C ARG A 14 -14.40 -1.65 18.25
N GLN A 15 -14.30 -2.85 17.70
CA GLN A 15 -13.77 -4.02 18.42
C GLN A 15 -12.35 -3.78 18.95
N LEU A 16 -11.51 -3.14 18.13
CA LEU A 16 -10.14 -2.80 18.51
C LEU A 16 -10.12 -1.74 19.64
N GLN A 17 -10.98 -0.72 19.52
CA GLN A 17 -11.13 0.33 20.50
C GLN A 17 -11.65 -0.21 21.85
N GLU A 18 -12.65 -1.10 21.84
CA GLU A 18 -13.18 -1.78 23.03
C GLU A 18 -12.11 -2.64 23.71
N SER A 19 -11.31 -3.37 22.93
CA SER A 19 -10.19 -4.17 23.47
C SER A 19 -9.16 -3.29 24.16
N ALA A 20 -8.83 -2.14 23.56
CA ALA A 20 -7.91 -1.17 24.14
C ALA A 20 -8.48 -0.55 25.43
N ALA A 21 -9.75 -0.14 25.41
CA ALA A 21 -10.43 0.48 26.56
C ALA A 21 -10.56 -0.46 27.77
N SER A 22 -10.79 -1.74 27.50
CA SER A 22 -10.92 -2.77 28.56
C SER A 22 -9.58 -3.30 29.12
N GLY A 23 -8.43 -2.83 28.60
CA GLY A 23 -7.12 -3.35 28.97
C GLY A 23 -6.86 -4.80 28.50
N ARG A 24 -7.65 -5.29 27.54
CA ARG A 24 -7.56 -6.66 27.00
C ARG A 24 -7.02 -6.67 25.58
N LEU A 25 -6.21 -5.66 25.23
CA LEU A 25 -5.61 -5.60 23.91
C LEU A 25 -4.62 -6.77 23.73
N PRO A 26 -4.77 -7.60 22.67
CA PRO A 26 -3.82 -8.67 22.42
C PRO A 26 -2.40 -8.14 22.20
N HIS A 27 -1.40 -8.89 22.64
CA HIS A 27 0.02 -8.52 22.44
C HIS A 27 0.43 -8.52 20.96
N ALA A 28 -0.17 -9.39 20.16
CA ALA A 28 0.07 -9.43 18.73
C ALA A 28 -1.27 -9.46 17.97
N ILE A 29 -1.44 -8.51 17.05
CA ILE A 29 -2.65 -8.36 16.24
C ILE A 29 -2.26 -8.44 14.77
N LEU A 30 -2.93 -9.31 14.03
CA LEU A 30 -2.83 -9.37 12.57
C LEU A 30 -4.01 -8.61 11.95
N LEU A 31 -3.76 -7.39 11.48
CA LEU A 31 -4.72 -6.64 10.67
C LEU A 31 -4.60 -7.06 9.21
N SER A 32 -5.58 -7.79 8.70
CA SER A 32 -5.60 -8.25 7.31
C SER A 32 -6.73 -7.62 6.51
N GLY A 33 -6.54 -7.49 5.20
CA GLY A 33 -7.56 -6.94 4.30
C GLY A 33 -6.99 -6.31 3.05
N PRO A 34 -7.83 -5.91 2.09
CA PRO A 34 -7.38 -5.39 0.80
C PRO A 34 -6.51 -4.14 0.95
N ARG A 35 -5.74 -3.85 -0.09
CA ARG A 35 -4.92 -2.64 -0.15
C ARG A 35 -5.81 -1.39 -0.05
N GLY A 36 -5.38 -0.40 0.73
CA GLY A 36 -6.16 0.82 0.95
C GLY A 36 -7.32 0.70 1.94
N SER A 37 -7.57 -0.46 2.57
CA SER A 37 -8.63 -0.64 3.57
C SER A 37 -8.41 0.09 4.90
N GLY A 38 -7.33 0.87 5.04
CA GLY A 38 -7.07 1.66 6.25
C GLY A 38 -6.31 0.93 7.36
N LYS A 39 -5.71 -0.25 7.10
CA LYS A 39 -4.95 -1.02 8.11
C LYS A 39 -3.91 -0.19 8.86
N TYR A 40 -3.11 0.58 8.11
CA TYR A 40 -2.06 1.41 8.70
C TYR A 40 -2.64 2.58 9.48
N SER A 41 -3.66 3.26 8.94
CA SER A 41 -4.37 4.34 9.63
C SER A 41 -5.01 3.86 10.94
N LEU A 42 -5.61 2.65 10.94
CA LEU A 42 -6.19 2.04 12.12
C LEU A 42 -5.11 1.70 13.18
N ALA A 43 -3.94 1.23 12.73
CA ALA A 43 -2.82 0.97 13.63
C ALA A 43 -2.29 2.25 14.29
N ILE A 44 -2.21 3.35 13.55
CA ILE A 44 -1.83 4.66 14.08
C ILE A 44 -2.91 5.21 15.03
N ALA A 45 -4.20 5.08 14.68
CA ALA A 45 -5.30 5.50 15.58
C ALA A 45 -5.24 4.77 16.91
N LEU A 46 -4.99 3.46 16.90
CA LEU A 46 -4.79 2.68 18.11
C LEU A 46 -3.57 3.18 18.91
N ALA A 47 -2.44 3.41 18.26
CA ALA A 47 -1.23 3.91 18.93
C ALA A 47 -1.44 5.28 19.58
N GLN A 48 -2.18 6.18 18.90
CA GLN A 48 -2.56 7.47 19.45
C GLN A 48 -3.51 7.32 20.65
N THR A 49 -4.56 6.50 20.54
CA THR A 49 -5.56 6.32 21.61
C THR A 49 -4.93 5.74 22.86
N LEU A 50 -4.05 4.75 22.76
CA LEU A 50 -3.34 4.15 23.89
C LEU A 50 -2.41 5.14 24.61
N ASN A 51 -1.73 5.99 23.83
CA ASN A 51 -0.71 6.89 24.36
C ASN A 51 -1.17 8.35 24.44
N CYS A 52 -2.47 8.61 24.27
CA CYS A 52 -3.05 9.95 24.39
C CYS A 52 -2.96 10.45 25.85
N LEU A 53 -2.51 11.71 26.02
CA LEU A 53 -2.41 12.36 27.31
C LEU A 53 -3.77 12.89 27.81
N ASP A 54 -4.67 13.17 26.87
CA ASP A 54 -6.00 13.72 27.14
C ASP A 54 -7.04 13.02 26.24
N PRO A 55 -7.35 11.72 26.54
CA PRO A 55 -8.28 10.94 25.71
C PRO A 55 -9.69 11.53 25.75
N GLN A 56 -10.29 11.69 24.57
CA GLN A 56 -11.67 12.12 24.41
C GLN A 56 -12.60 10.92 24.41
N THR A 57 -13.90 11.13 24.60
CA THR A 57 -14.90 10.06 24.48
C THR A 57 -15.55 10.10 23.11
N TYR A 58 -15.55 8.96 22.43
CA TYR A 58 -16.28 8.75 21.18
C TYR A 58 -17.02 7.41 21.23
N ASN A 59 -18.37 7.45 21.07
CA ASN A 59 -19.24 6.27 21.20
C ASN A 59 -19.03 5.50 22.52
N ASP A 60 -18.93 6.21 23.61
CA ASP A 60 -18.70 5.71 25.00
C ASP A 60 -17.33 5.04 25.21
N LEU A 61 -16.39 5.20 24.30
CA LEU A 61 -15.06 4.63 24.37
C LEU A 61 -13.98 5.74 24.29
N PRO A 62 -12.81 5.54 24.93
CA PRO A 62 -11.71 6.49 24.82
C PRO A 62 -11.16 6.55 23.39
N ASP A 63 -10.90 7.76 22.91
CA ASP A 63 -10.31 8.03 21.61
C ASP A 63 -9.21 9.10 21.73
N ALA A 64 -8.32 9.16 20.75
CA ALA A 64 -7.23 10.14 20.73
C ALA A 64 -7.77 11.56 20.53
N CYS A 65 -7.19 12.54 21.24
CA CYS A 65 -7.57 13.95 21.11
C CYS A 65 -7.01 14.63 19.84
N ASP A 66 -6.06 14.00 19.15
CA ASP A 66 -5.29 14.51 17.97
C ASP A 66 -4.45 15.77 18.21
N VAL A 67 -4.54 16.43 19.37
CA VAL A 67 -3.90 17.72 19.64
C VAL A 67 -2.79 17.67 20.69
N CYS A 68 -2.79 16.69 21.60
CA CYS A 68 -1.72 16.58 22.59
C CYS A 68 -0.38 16.20 21.95
N HIS A 69 0.71 16.46 22.67
CA HIS A 69 2.07 16.22 22.21
C HIS A 69 2.29 14.80 21.64
N ASN A 70 1.81 13.79 22.36
CA ASN A 70 1.93 12.39 21.93
C ASN A 70 1.13 12.13 20.64
N CYS A 71 -0.12 12.59 20.55
CA CYS A 71 -0.95 12.40 19.36
C CYS A 71 -0.32 13.04 18.13
N VAL A 72 0.19 14.27 18.23
CA VAL A 72 0.84 14.97 17.12
C VAL A 72 2.09 14.23 16.65
N ARG A 73 2.94 13.79 17.57
CA ARG A 73 4.15 13.03 17.24
C ARG A 73 3.84 11.69 16.59
N ILE A 74 2.87 10.94 17.12
CA ILE A 74 2.47 9.65 16.54
C ILE A 74 1.85 9.85 15.14
N ALA A 75 1.03 10.90 14.96
CA ALA A 75 0.43 11.24 13.67
C ALA A 75 1.48 11.56 12.59
N ALA A 76 2.66 12.06 12.96
CA ALA A 76 3.76 12.32 12.02
C ALA A 76 4.26 11.05 11.28
N ALA A 77 3.92 9.84 11.78
CA ALA A 77 4.20 8.59 11.10
C ALA A 77 3.15 8.22 10.04
N LEU A 78 2.03 8.95 9.91
CA LEU A 78 0.98 8.64 8.91
C LEU A 78 1.49 8.70 7.47
N ASP A 79 2.35 9.67 7.15
CA ASP A 79 3.02 9.70 5.86
C ASP A 79 4.27 8.79 5.88
N LEU A 80 3.99 7.48 5.88
CA LEU A 80 5.04 6.46 5.93
C LEU A 80 6.00 6.57 4.75
N ASN A 81 5.51 6.87 3.56
CA ASN A 81 6.34 6.93 2.35
C ASN A 81 7.37 8.06 2.45
N ALA A 82 6.96 9.26 2.87
CA ALA A 82 7.87 10.38 3.08
C ALA A 82 8.89 10.06 4.18
N ARG A 83 8.46 9.46 5.31
CA ARG A 83 9.37 9.08 6.40
C ARG A 83 10.39 8.02 5.97
N VAL A 84 9.97 7.02 5.18
CA VAL A 84 10.88 6.01 4.65
C VAL A 84 11.85 6.61 3.66
N ALA A 85 11.41 7.50 2.75
CA ALA A 85 12.27 8.18 1.80
C ALA A 85 13.36 9.00 2.53
N GLU A 86 12.99 9.80 3.54
CA GLU A 86 13.91 10.57 4.37
C GLU A 86 14.95 9.67 5.09
N ALA A 87 14.49 8.54 5.66
CA ALA A 87 15.37 7.60 6.34
C ALA A 87 16.34 6.90 5.38
N VAL A 88 15.91 6.61 4.15
CA VAL A 88 16.76 6.03 3.09
C VAL A 88 17.80 7.05 2.65
N GLU A 89 17.41 8.29 2.36
CA GLU A 89 18.31 9.37 1.97
C GLU A 89 19.38 9.62 3.05
N THR A 90 18.94 9.71 4.31
CA THR A 90 19.84 9.85 5.45
C THR A 90 20.86 8.70 5.51
N ARG A 91 20.41 7.45 5.32
CA ARG A 91 21.28 6.27 5.30
C ARG A 91 22.27 6.30 4.14
N GLU A 92 21.82 6.70 2.95
CA GLU A 92 22.68 6.78 1.76
C GLU A 92 23.78 7.83 1.88
N GLY A 93 23.54 8.90 2.64
CA GLY A 93 24.53 9.92 2.96
C GLY A 93 25.63 9.47 3.94
N LEU A 94 25.49 8.30 4.60
CA LEU A 94 26.45 7.79 5.55
C LEU A 94 27.64 7.10 4.86
N ARG A 95 28.75 6.93 5.61
CA ARG A 95 29.90 6.13 5.19
C ARG A 95 29.49 4.66 5.05
N ASP A 96 30.18 3.90 4.20
CA ASP A 96 29.82 2.51 3.86
C ASP A 96 29.70 1.58 5.08
N ALA A 97 30.54 1.76 6.11
CA ALA A 97 30.48 0.99 7.34
C ALA A 97 29.18 1.29 8.10
N ASP A 98 28.89 2.58 8.34
CA ASP A 98 27.73 3.04 9.09
C ASP A 98 26.42 2.72 8.34
N ARG A 99 26.44 2.86 7.01
CA ARG A 99 25.30 2.53 6.14
C ARG A 99 24.88 1.06 6.26
N LYS A 100 25.84 0.12 6.38
CA LYS A 100 25.57 -1.31 6.57
C LYS A 100 24.95 -1.61 7.93
N GLU A 101 25.24 -0.80 8.94
CA GLU A 101 24.71 -0.97 10.29
C GLU A 101 23.39 -0.22 10.53
N THR A 102 23.15 0.85 9.78
CA THR A 102 21.93 1.67 9.92
C THR A 102 20.68 0.93 9.43
N ARG A 103 19.68 0.86 10.27
CA ARG A 103 18.40 0.21 10.01
C ARG A 103 17.33 1.25 9.68
N ILE A 104 16.48 0.96 8.69
CA ILE A 104 15.33 1.80 8.39
C ILE A 104 14.25 1.50 9.43
N LEU A 105 14.07 2.42 10.35
CA LEU A 105 13.08 2.38 11.42
C LEU A 105 12.49 3.78 11.54
N ILE A 106 11.17 3.88 11.63
CA ILE A 106 10.47 5.16 11.78
C ILE A 106 9.97 5.27 13.21
N GLN A 107 10.56 6.19 13.95
CA GLN A 107 10.24 6.43 15.36
C GLN A 107 9.98 7.93 15.59
N THR A 108 8.73 8.33 15.44
CA THR A 108 8.30 9.71 15.69
C THR A 108 7.92 9.96 17.16
N HIS A 109 7.66 8.88 17.90
CA HIS A 109 7.37 8.87 19.33
C HIS A 109 8.19 7.75 20.01
N PRO A 110 8.74 7.94 21.24
CA PRO A 110 9.62 6.95 21.88
C PRO A 110 8.97 5.57 22.07
N ASP A 111 7.65 5.53 22.24
CA ASP A 111 6.91 4.30 22.49
C ASP A 111 6.14 3.79 21.27
N VAL A 112 6.35 4.39 20.08
CA VAL A 112 5.75 3.93 18.81
C VAL A 112 6.84 3.77 17.77
N LEU A 113 7.03 2.55 17.30
CA LEU A 113 8.04 2.19 16.31
C LEU A 113 7.40 1.53 15.09
N VAL A 114 7.57 2.11 13.93
CA VAL A 114 7.18 1.49 12.65
C VAL A 114 8.40 0.83 12.02
N VAL A 115 8.24 -0.42 11.61
CA VAL A 115 9.28 -1.26 11.00
C VAL A 115 8.91 -1.49 9.53
N PRO A 116 9.26 -0.57 8.63
CA PRO A 116 8.94 -0.69 7.21
C PRO A 116 9.83 -1.74 6.53
N PRO A 117 9.45 -2.20 5.32
CA PRO A 117 10.32 -3.01 4.49
C PRO A 117 11.56 -2.21 4.09
N ASP A 118 12.73 -2.83 4.16
CA ASP A 118 14.02 -2.18 3.89
C ASP A 118 14.39 -2.33 2.40
N PRO A 119 14.56 -1.22 1.67
CA PRO A 119 15.04 -1.26 0.29
C PRO A 119 16.46 -1.83 0.17
N PRO A 120 16.85 -2.41 -0.98
CA PRO A 120 16.05 -2.59 -2.19
C PRO A 120 15.17 -3.85 -2.18
N GLN A 121 15.36 -4.81 -1.26
CA GLN A 121 14.63 -6.08 -1.25
C GLN A 121 13.17 -5.95 -0.83
N MET A 122 12.80 -4.82 -0.21
CA MET A 122 11.45 -4.57 0.30
C MET A 122 10.96 -5.66 1.27
N LEU A 123 11.85 -6.13 2.13
CA LEU A 123 11.62 -7.11 3.19
C LEU A 123 12.01 -6.53 4.54
N VAL A 124 11.35 -6.99 5.61
CA VAL A 124 11.80 -6.73 6.97
C VAL A 124 13.04 -7.56 7.25
N LYS A 125 14.14 -6.90 7.62
CA LYS A 125 15.46 -7.53 7.87
C LYS A 125 15.66 -7.89 9.33
N VAL A 126 16.50 -8.88 9.58
CA VAL A 126 16.79 -9.37 10.95
C VAL A 126 17.32 -8.27 11.88
N GLY A 127 18.13 -7.33 11.36
CA GLY A 127 18.64 -6.22 12.15
C GLY A 127 17.56 -5.27 12.65
N GLN A 128 16.50 -5.02 11.86
CA GLN A 128 15.34 -4.21 12.29
C GLN A 128 14.59 -4.91 13.44
N VAL A 129 14.36 -6.23 13.32
CA VAL A 129 13.68 -7.02 14.35
C VAL A 129 14.50 -7.07 15.64
N ARG A 130 15.83 -7.24 15.55
CA ARG A 130 16.70 -7.22 16.74
C ARG A 130 16.68 -5.88 17.45
N SER A 131 16.69 -4.76 16.71
CA SER A 131 16.57 -3.42 17.28
C SER A 131 15.23 -3.23 18.00
N LEU A 132 14.14 -3.75 17.41
CA LEU A 132 12.81 -3.73 18.01
C LEU A 132 12.79 -4.56 19.30
N ILE A 133 13.32 -5.79 19.30
CA ILE A 133 13.36 -6.66 20.49
C ILE A 133 14.12 -5.97 21.63
N HIS A 134 15.27 -5.36 21.34
CA HIS A 134 16.02 -4.60 22.34
C HIS A 134 15.24 -3.40 22.89
N ASN A 135 14.52 -2.69 22.03
CA ASN A 135 13.63 -1.60 22.44
C ASN A 135 12.46 -2.11 23.29
N ALA A 136 11.91 -3.29 22.98
CA ALA A 136 10.77 -3.87 23.70
C ALA A 136 11.09 -4.29 25.15
N GLN A 137 12.34 -4.55 25.47
CA GLN A 137 12.76 -4.90 26.83
C GLN A 137 12.75 -3.71 27.82
N ARG A 138 12.58 -2.49 27.31
CA ARG A 138 12.51 -1.29 28.15
C ARG A 138 11.06 -0.88 28.35
N ALA A 139 10.69 -0.45 29.54
CA ALA A 139 9.37 0.10 29.81
C ALA A 139 9.06 1.32 28.91
N PRO A 140 7.77 1.65 28.71
CA PRO A 140 7.38 2.87 28.00
C PRO A 140 8.01 4.11 28.65
N ALA A 141 8.41 5.07 27.81
CA ALA A 141 9.09 6.29 28.26
C ALA A 141 8.10 7.43 28.54
N GLU A 142 7.09 7.60 27.71
CA GLU A 142 6.12 8.70 27.79
C GLU A 142 4.66 8.21 27.74
N GLY A 143 4.41 7.06 27.11
CA GLY A 143 3.09 6.48 26.91
C GLY A 143 2.70 5.41 27.90
N LYS A 144 1.49 4.88 27.74
CA LYS A 144 0.97 3.75 28.54
C LYS A 144 1.40 2.40 27.97
N GLY A 145 1.76 2.34 26.67
CA GLY A 145 2.16 1.11 25.99
C GLY A 145 3.09 1.35 24.83
N LYS A 146 3.87 0.34 24.51
CA LYS A 146 4.75 0.30 23.35
C LYS A 146 4.06 -0.35 22.18
N ILE A 147 4.01 0.37 21.05
CA ILE A 147 3.36 -0.07 19.83
C ILE A 147 4.39 -0.28 18.73
N TYR A 148 4.40 -1.48 18.18
CA TYR A 148 5.27 -1.88 17.07
C TYR A 148 4.42 -2.19 15.84
N ILE A 149 4.60 -1.42 14.76
CA ILE A 149 3.79 -1.54 13.55
C ILE A 149 4.67 -2.08 12.42
N PHE A 150 4.28 -3.22 11.86
CA PHE A 150 4.85 -3.79 10.65
C PHE A 150 3.88 -3.54 9.48
N PRO A 151 4.12 -2.55 8.62
CA PRO A 151 3.23 -2.23 7.51
C PRO A 151 3.25 -3.27 6.37
N THR A 152 4.02 -4.32 6.53
CA THR A 152 4.14 -5.44 5.59
C THR A 152 4.26 -6.77 6.33
N ALA A 153 3.76 -7.84 5.71
CA ALA A 153 3.95 -9.22 6.15
C ALA A 153 5.20 -9.90 5.54
N LYS A 154 5.99 -9.18 4.75
CA LYS A 154 7.15 -9.72 4.02
C LYS A 154 8.41 -9.64 4.88
N PHE A 155 8.80 -10.76 5.46
CA PHE A 155 9.97 -10.88 6.31
C PHE A 155 11.06 -11.74 5.64
N MET A 156 12.32 -11.43 5.90
CA MET A 156 13.39 -12.42 5.73
C MET A 156 13.18 -13.57 6.74
N SER A 157 13.51 -14.81 6.35
CA SER A 157 13.29 -15.98 7.20
C SER A 157 13.91 -15.85 8.59
N GLU A 158 15.12 -15.30 8.67
CA GLU A 158 15.82 -15.05 9.94
C GLU A 158 15.12 -13.97 10.78
N ALA A 159 14.57 -12.94 10.15
CA ALA A 159 13.82 -11.89 10.81
C ALA A 159 12.53 -12.45 11.43
N ALA A 160 11.81 -13.25 10.66
CA ALA A 160 10.59 -13.93 11.09
C ALA A 160 10.85 -14.83 12.31
N ASN A 161 11.91 -15.65 12.25
CA ASN A 161 12.29 -16.54 13.36
C ASN A 161 12.71 -15.74 14.60
N SER A 162 13.42 -14.63 14.43
CA SER A 162 13.82 -13.77 15.57
C SER A 162 12.62 -13.15 16.28
N LEU A 163 11.52 -12.88 15.54
CA LEU A 163 10.31 -12.27 16.10
C LEU A 163 9.52 -13.25 16.99
N LEU A 164 9.65 -14.57 16.77
CA LEU A 164 8.88 -15.59 17.50
C LEU A 164 9.04 -15.50 19.01
N LYS A 165 10.26 -15.24 19.52
CA LYS A 165 10.49 -15.08 20.95
C LYS A 165 9.67 -13.96 21.58
N LEU A 166 9.58 -12.82 20.89
CA LEU A 166 8.79 -11.68 21.38
C LEU A 166 7.29 -11.94 21.29
N LEU A 167 6.85 -12.76 20.30
CA LEU A 167 5.46 -13.16 20.16
C LEU A 167 5.04 -14.20 21.22
N GLU A 168 5.97 -15.01 21.73
CA GLU A 168 5.72 -16.04 22.76
C GLU A 168 5.74 -15.44 24.16
N GLU A 169 6.67 -14.55 24.43
CA GLU A 169 6.91 -13.95 25.74
C GLU A 169 6.96 -12.41 25.64
N PRO A 170 5.85 -11.76 25.22
CA PRO A 170 5.82 -10.31 25.10
C PRO A 170 5.79 -9.63 26.47
N PRO A 171 6.47 -8.48 26.66
CA PRO A 171 6.24 -7.63 27.82
C PRO A 171 4.78 -7.16 27.84
N GLU A 172 4.18 -7.04 29.02
CA GLU A 172 2.75 -6.68 29.20
C GLU A 172 2.36 -5.36 28.51
N TYR A 173 3.29 -4.43 28.41
CA TYR A 173 3.09 -3.12 27.78
C TYR A 173 3.39 -3.11 26.28
N ALA A 174 3.81 -4.22 25.67
CA ALA A 174 4.21 -4.27 24.26
C ALA A 174 3.10 -4.89 23.39
N HIS A 175 2.73 -4.17 22.33
CA HIS A 175 1.74 -4.61 21.35
C HIS A 175 2.32 -4.55 19.93
N LEU A 176 2.21 -5.63 19.21
CA LEU A 176 2.69 -5.77 17.83
C LEU A 176 1.49 -5.76 16.87
N LEU A 177 1.54 -4.89 15.87
CA LEU A 177 0.53 -4.79 14.81
C LEU A 177 1.18 -5.21 13.50
N LEU A 178 0.81 -6.39 13.00
CA LEU A 178 1.28 -6.92 11.72
C LEU A 178 0.20 -6.67 10.66
N LEU A 179 0.56 -5.96 9.59
CA LEU A 179 -0.38 -5.60 8.53
C LEU A 179 -0.12 -6.47 7.30
N ALA A 180 -1.17 -7.14 6.81
CA ALA A 180 -1.10 -8.01 5.65
C ALA A 180 -2.26 -7.76 4.69
N GLU A 181 -2.06 -7.99 3.41
CA GLU A 181 -3.17 -8.04 2.46
C GLU A 181 -3.94 -9.35 2.64
N ASN A 182 -3.19 -10.43 2.78
CA ASN A 182 -3.74 -11.76 3.03
C ASN A 182 -3.08 -12.37 4.29
N PRO A 183 -3.82 -13.01 5.19
CA PRO A 183 -3.23 -13.71 6.34
C PRO A 183 -2.16 -14.75 5.98
N SER A 184 -2.25 -15.36 4.80
CA SER A 184 -1.27 -16.34 4.29
C SER A 184 0.07 -15.73 3.88
N ASP A 185 0.18 -14.41 3.80
CA ASP A 185 1.46 -13.73 3.55
C ASP A 185 2.44 -13.89 4.72
N LEU A 186 1.90 -14.17 5.92
CA LEU A 186 2.69 -14.47 7.12
C LEU A 186 2.98 -15.97 7.26
N LEU A 187 4.15 -16.27 7.78
CA LEU A 187 4.48 -17.65 8.16
C LEU A 187 3.44 -18.21 9.15
N PRO A 188 3.03 -19.48 9.01
CA PRO A 188 2.07 -20.10 9.92
C PRO A 188 2.45 -19.99 11.39
N THR A 189 3.75 -20.04 11.70
CA THR A 189 4.31 -19.90 13.06
C THR A 189 4.09 -18.51 13.67
N ILE A 190 4.15 -17.45 12.88
CA ILE A 190 3.81 -16.09 13.33
C ILE A 190 2.30 -15.93 13.43
N ARG A 191 1.58 -16.35 12.39
CA ARG A 191 0.13 -16.21 12.29
C ARG A 191 -0.60 -16.87 13.47
N SER A 192 -0.16 -18.05 13.91
CA SER A 192 -0.78 -18.77 15.02
C SER A 192 -0.67 -18.08 16.37
N ARG A 193 0.22 -17.07 16.50
CA ARG A 193 0.44 -16.28 17.72
C ARG A 193 -0.19 -14.88 17.67
N CYS A 194 -0.86 -14.57 16.56
CA CYS A 194 -1.52 -13.28 16.37
C CYS A 194 -3.04 -13.42 16.49
N SER A 195 -3.68 -12.47 17.15
CA SER A 195 -5.14 -12.31 17.12
C SER A 195 -5.55 -11.73 15.77
N PRO A 196 -6.32 -12.44 14.94
CA PRO A 196 -6.70 -11.97 13.62
C PRO A 196 -7.83 -10.94 13.69
N MET A 197 -7.66 -9.83 13.01
CA MET A 197 -8.71 -8.84 12.74
C MET A 197 -8.74 -8.56 11.24
N ARG A 198 -9.93 -8.57 10.65
CA ARG A 198 -10.10 -8.43 9.21
C ARG A 198 -10.80 -7.13 8.85
N LEU A 199 -10.19 -6.39 7.93
CA LEU A 199 -10.84 -5.29 7.23
C LEU A 199 -11.31 -5.81 5.87
N THR A 200 -12.50 -5.40 5.47
CA THR A 200 -13.11 -5.79 4.18
C THR A 200 -13.08 -4.62 3.20
N ALA A 201 -13.27 -4.93 1.93
CA ALA A 201 -13.55 -3.89 0.95
C ALA A 201 -14.86 -3.18 1.31
N VAL A 202 -14.86 -1.86 1.25
CA VAL A 202 -16.05 -1.06 1.48
C VAL A 202 -16.93 -1.13 0.22
N PRO A 203 -18.26 -1.34 0.36
CA PRO A 203 -19.18 -1.35 -0.77
C PRO A 203 -19.10 -0.06 -1.61
N THR A 204 -19.35 -0.19 -2.90
CA THR A 204 -19.17 0.90 -3.87
C THR A 204 -20.06 2.11 -3.60
N ASP A 205 -21.31 1.88 -3.20
CA ASP A 205 -22.27 2.91 -2.80
C ASP A 205 -21.77 3.70 -1.59
N ARG A 206 -21.29 3.01 -0.57
CA ARG A 206 -20.73 3.64 0.62
C ARG A 206 -19.44 4.42 0.33
N LEU A 207 -18.59 3.88 -0.56
CA LEU A 207 -17.37 4.55 -0.97
C LEU A 207 -17.66 5.82 -1.78
N GLU A 208 -18.71 5.80 -2.62
CA GLU A 208 -19.16 6.98 -3.35
C GLU A 208 -19.71 8.07 -2.42
N GLU A 209 -20.47 7.70 -1.37
CA GLU A 209 -20.91 8.65 -0.34
C GLU A 209 -19.72 9.31 0.36
N ILE A 210 -18.72 8.53 0.74
CA ILE A 210 -17.49 9.05 1.38
C ILE A 210 -16.79 10.03 0.44
N LEU A 211 -16.63 9.68 -0.83
CA LEU A 211 -16.01 10.57 -1.82
C LEU A 211 -16.83 11.84 -2.06
N ALA A 212 -18.15 11.75 -2.12
CA ALA A 212 -19.02 12.91 -2.27
C ALA A 212 -18.91 13.91 -1.11
N GLN A 213 -18.67 13.40 0.11
CA GLN A 213 -18.46 14.24 1.30
C GLN A 213 -17.07 14.90 1.33
N HIS A 214 -16.02 14.19 0.88
CA HIS A 214 -14.63 14.67 0.95
C HIS A 214 -14.21 15.46 -0.28
N HIS A 215 -14.82 15.18 -1.44
CA HIS A 215 -14.56 15.80 -2.74
C HIS A 215 -15.86 16.24 -3.39
N PRO A 216 -16.62 17.19 -2.77
CA PRO A 216 -17.89 17.66 -3.32
C PRO A 216 -17.72 18.35 -4.69
N GLU A 217 -16.51 18.84 -4.99
CA GLU A 217 -16.16 19.46 -6.27
C GLU A 217 -16.02 18.46 -7.42
N TRP A 218 -15.87 17.15 -7.14
CA TRP A 218 -15.73 16.16 -8.19
C TRP A 218 -17.08 15.83 -8.85
N PRO A 219 -17.15 15.80 -10.19
CA PRO A 219 -18.34 15.32 -10.88
C PRO A 219 -18.55 13.82 -10.59
N GLN A 220 -19.81 13.37 -10.70
CA GLN A 220 -20.16 11.98 -10.41
C GLN A 220 -19.33 10.98 -11.24
N THR A 221 -19.10 11.27 -12.52
CA THR A 221 -18.29 10.42 -13.41
C THR A 221 -16.88 10.19 -12.87
N ARG A 222 -16.23 11.23 -12.31
CA ARG A 222 -14.91 11.12 -11.70
C ARG A 222 -14.96 10.28 -10.42
N ARG A 223 -15.95 10.49 -9.55
CA ARG A 223 -16.14 9.69 -8.34
C ARG A 223 -16.38 8.22 -8.67
N THR A 224 -17.28 7.93 -9.60
CA THR A 224 -17.57 6.54 -10.02
C THR A 224 -16.33 5.83 -10.55
N LEU A 225 -15.50 6.50 -11.36
CA LEU A 225 -14.22 5.94 -11.83
C LEU A 225 -13.28 5.63 -10.64
N VAL A 226 -13.13 6.57 -9.71
CA VAL A 226 -12.26 6.37 -8.52
C VAL A 226 -12.77 5.23 -7.64
N VAL A 227 -14.08 5.12 -7.44
CA VAL A 227 -14.70 4.02 -6.68
C VAL A 227 -14.31 2.66 -7.26
N GLN A 228 -14.39 2.51 -8.60
CA GLN A 228 -14.00 1.27 -9.27
C GLN A 228 -12.49 0.99 -9.15
N LEU A 229 -11.66 2.01 -9.36
CA LEU A 229 -10.21 1.89 -9.27
C LEU A 229 -9.70 1.65 -7.85
N ALA A 230 -10.44 2.10 -6.84
CA ALA A 230 -10.07 1.94 -5.43
C ALA A 230 -10.37 0.56 -4.87
N GLU A 231 -11.20 -0.26 -5.53
CA GLU A 231 -11.52 -1.66 -5.15
C GLU A 231 -11.95 -1.79 -3.68
N GLY A 232 -12.76 -0.82 -3.22
CA GLY A 232 -13.25 -0.78 -1.84
C GLY A 232 -12.26 -0.28 -0.80
N GLY A 233 -11.10 0.23 -1.23
CA GLY A 233 -10.11 0.83 -0.34
C GLY A 233 -10.35 2.31 -0.09
N VAL A 234 -10.88 2.68 1.08
CA VAL A 234 -11.18 4.09 1.42
C VAL A 234 -9.95 4.98 1.32
N GLY A 235 -8.84 4.58 1.92
CA GLY A 235 -7.60 5.37 1.87
C GLY A 235 -7.08 5.52 0.43
N ARG A 236 -7.23 4.47 -0.39
CA ARG A 236 -6.87 4.52 -1.81
C ARG A 236 -7.78 5.48 -2.59
N ALA A 237 -9.09 5.47 -2.30
CA ALA A 237 -10.04 6.36 -2.94
C ALA A 237 -9.80 7.84 -2.62
N LEU A 238 -9.56 8.15 -1.34
CA LEU A 238 -9.34 9.53 -0.88
C LEU A 238 -8.01 10.13 -1.37
N SER A 239 -6.99 9.31 -1.58
CA SER A 239 -5.67 9.74 -2.04
C SER A 239 -5.42 9.49 -3.53
N PHE A 240 -6.47 9.15 -4.31
CA PHE A 240 -6.30 8.76 -5.70
C PHE A 240 -6.01 9.97 -6.59
N ASP A 241 -4.84 9.98 -7.22
CA ASP A 241 -4.48 10.97 -8.22
C ASP A 241 -5.08 10.58 -9.58
N VAL A 242 -6.28 11.10 -9.84
CA VAL A 242 -7.04 10.79 -11.06
C VAL A 242 -6.35 11.35 -12.30
N ASP A 243 -5.73 12.52 -12.19
CA ASP A 243 -5.15 13.21 -13.35
C ASP A 243 -3.87 12.48 -13.81
N THR A 244 -3.02 12.07 -12.87
CA THR A 244 -1.87 11.19 -13.17
C THR A 244 -2.32 9.84 -13.74
N TYR A 245 -3.38 9.24 -13.19
CA TYR A 245 -3.93 8.00 -13.72
C TYR A 245 -4.44 8.14 -15.16
N LEU A 246 -5.22 9.19 -15.46
CA LEU A 246 -5.75 9.44 -16.79
C LEU A 246 -4.63 9.69 -17.82
N ALA A 247 -3.56 10.38 -17.43
CA ALA A 247 -2.38 10.55 -18.27
C ALA A 247 -1.70 9.20 -18.57
N SER A 248 -1.43 8.40 -17.54
CA SER A 248 -0.87 7.04 -17.71
C SER A 248 -1.78 6.14 -18.54
N ARG A 249 -3.10 6.25 -18.38
CA ARG A 249 -4.09 5.48 -19.15
C ARG A 249 -4.06 5.85 -20.64
N LYS A 250 -3.93 7.13 -20.95
CA LYS A 250 -3.78 7.59 -22.33
C LYS A 250 -2.54 6.97 -23.00
N ASP A 251 -1.41 6.99 -22.31
CA ASP A 251 -0.16 6.41 -22.81
C ASP A 251 -0.25 4.88 -22.92
N ALA A 252 -0.90 4.22 -21.96
CA ALA A 252 -1.13 2.78 -22.00
C ALA A 252 -2.03 2.35 -23.16
N LEU A 253 -3.11 3.09 -23.43
CA LEU A 253 -3.98 2.85 -24.58
C LEU A 253 -3.25 3.07 -25.89
N LEU A 254 -2.43 4.13 -26.01
CA LEU A 254 -1.59 4.34 -27.18
C LEU A 254 -0.68 3.13 -27.45
N LEU A 255 -0.03 2.60 -26.40
CA LEU A 255 0.84 1.43 -26.51
C LEU A 255 0.06 0.18 -26.98
N LEU A 256 -1.12 -0.07 -26.39
CA LEU A 256 -1.98 -1.20 -26.76
C LEU A 256 -2.51 -1.06 -28.19
N HIS A 257 -2.94 0.12 -28.61
CA HIS A 257 -3.39 0.39 -29.99
C HIS A 257 -2.27 0.19 -31.01
N THR A 258 -1.08 0.73 -30.72
CA THR A 258 0.07 0.56 -31.63
C THR A 258 0.46 -0.92 -31.73
N ALA A 259 0.35 -1.67 -30.64
CA ALA A 259 0.64 -3.11 -30.64
C ALA A 259 -0.37 -3.94 -31.45
N THR A 260 -1.64 -3.49 -31.57
CA THR A 260 -2.72 -4.30 -32.16
C THR A 260 -3.20 -3.85 -33.52
N ALA A 261 -3.10 -2.57 -33.86
CA ALA A 261 -3.79 -1.99 -35.02
C ALA A 261 -2.94 -1.09 -35.92
N GLU A 262 -1.85 -0.48 -35.44
CA GLU A 262 -1.14 0.55 -36.19
C GLU A 262 0.27 0.13 -36.62
N PRO A 263 0.64 0.32 -37.94
CA PRO A 263 2.01 0.12 -38.43
C PRO A 263 2.93 1.32 -38.13
N ASP A 264 2.38 2.51 -37.78
CA ASP A 264 3.17 3.70 -37.49
C ASP A 264 3.50 3.84 -36.02
N HIS A 265 4.78 3.72 -35.68
CA HIS A 265 5.31 3.80 -34.32
C HIS A 265 5.80 5.19 -33.92
N SER A 266 5.64 6.23 -34.74
CA SER A 266 6.20 7.56 -34.49
C SER A 266 5.65 8.17 -33.16
N ALA A 267 4.34 8.05 -32.95
CA ALA A 267 3.70 8.52 -31.72
C ALA A 267 4.18 7.75 -30.47
N LEU A 268 4.42 6.45 -30.59
CA LEU A 268 4.94 5.61 -29.52
C LEU A 268 6.36 6.05 -29.11
N PHE A 269 7.28 6.20 -30.07
CA PHE A 269 8.64 6.62 -29.77
C PHE A 269 8.69 8.00 -29.11
N HIS A 270 7.83 8.92 -29.55
CA HIS A 270 7.75 10.24 -28.92
C HIS A 270 7.24 10.15 -27.47
N MET A 271 6.29 9.28 -27.19
CA MET A 271 5.77 9.03 -25.84
C MET A 271 6.85 8.38 -24.96
N THR A 272 7.52 7.29 -25.41
CA THR A 272 8.51 6.56 -24.61
C THR A 272 9.74 7.41 -24.25
N GLU A 273 10.11 8.39 -25.07
CA GLU A 273 11.16 9.37 -24.75
C GLU A 273 10.83 10.17 -23.47
N THR A 274 9.56 10.42 -23.18
CA THR A 274 9.15 11.15 -21.96
C THR A 274 9.42 10.37 -20.66
N TYR A 275 9.65 9.07 -20.75
CA TYR A 275 9.95 8.17 -19.63
C TYR A 275 11.47 8.02 -19.35
N ARG A 276 12.32 8.67 -20.14
CA ARG A 276 13.78 8.48 -20.15
C ARG A 276 14.48 8.99 -18.89
N ALA A 277 14.04 10.07 -18.26
CA ALA A 277 14.84 10.83 -17.30
C ALA A 277 14.37 10.73 -15.83
N GLY A 278 15.36 10.61 -14.92
CA GLY A 278 15.25 10.93 -13.48
C GLY A 278 14.38 10.02 -12.62
N ALA A 279 14.17 10.45 -11.38
CA ALA A 279 13.30 9.77 -10.41
C ALA A 279 11.82 9.83 -10.85
N ASP A 280 11.38 10.94 -11.43
CA ASP A 280 10.02 11.09 -11.98
C ASP A 280 9.73 10.09 -13.09
N GLY A 281 10.71 9.79 -13.95
CA GLY A 281 10.56 8.78 -14.99
C GLY A 281 10.39 7.36 -14.43
N GLN A 282 10.93 7.07 -13.25
CA GLN A 282 10.73 5.77 -12.60
C GLN A 282 9.29 5.60 -12.11
N GLN A 283 8.75 6.61 -11.44
CA GLN A 283 7.38 6.59 -10.95
C GLN A 283 6.39 6.54 -12.12
N LYS A 284 6.57 7.39 -13.13
CA LYS A 284 5.75 7.37 -14.36
C LYS A 284 5.77 5.99 -15.04
N THR A 285 6.93 5.34 -15.15
CA THR A 285 7.00 4.00 -15.75
C THR A 285 6.25 2.97 -14.92
N GLN A 286 6.37 3.01 -13.59
CA GLN A 286 5.63 2.11 -12.72
C GLN A 286 4.11 2.32 -12.85
N ASP A 287 3.66 3.56 -12.93
CA ASP A 287 2.25 3.89 -13.08
C ASP A 287 1.72 3.45 -14.46
N LEU A 288 2.51 3.60 -15.52
CA LEU A 288 2.19 3.09 -16.85
C LEU A 288 2.04 1.56 -16.85
N LEU A 289 3.03 0.82 -16.33
CA LEU A 289 3.00 -0.64 -16.30
C LEU A 289 1.83 -1.17 -15.47
N ARG A 290 1.53 -0.53 -14.32
CA ARG A 290 0.37 -0.85 -13.50
C ARG A 290 -0.94 -0.59 -14.25
N THR A 291 -1.03 0.53 -14.98
CA THR A 291 -2.21 0.87 -15.76
C THR A 291 -2.39 -0.08 -16.95
N LEU A 292 -1.31 -0.44 -17.64
CA LEU A 292 -1.33 -1.48 -18.69
C LEU A 292 -1.87 -2.81 -18.15
N THR A 293 -1.35 -3.28 -17.02
CA THR A 293 -1.83 -4.52 -16.38
C THR A 293 -3.33 -4.44 -16.09
N MET A 294 -3.79 -3.31 -15.55
CA MET A 294 -5.21 -3.10 -15.22
C MET A 294 -6.09 -3.10 -16.46
N LEU A 295 -5.66 -2.47 -17.56
CA LEU A 295 -6.40 -2.48 -18.84
C LEU A 295 -6.46 -3.89 -19.47
N LEU A 296 -5.38 -4.68 -19.35
CA LEU A 296 -5.35 -6.07 -19.80
C LEU A 296 -6.27 -6.96 -18.95
N GLU A 297 -6.32 -6.75 -17.62
CA GLU A 297 -7.27 -7.44 -16.74
C GLU A 297 -8.71 -7.08 -17.10
N ASP A 298 -9.03 -5.81 -17.31
CA ASP A 298 -10.36 -5.37 -17.76
C ASP A 298 -10.72 -6.00 -19.13
N THR A 299 -9.76 -6.05 -20.07
CA THR A 299 -9.93 -6.71 -21.38
C THR A 299 -10.25 -8.20 -21.22
N MET A 300 -9.54 -8.90 -20.33
CA MET A 300 -9.79 -10.31 -20.01
C MET A 300 -11.19 -10.51 -19.39
N LEU A 301 -11.61 -9.63 -18.50
CA LEU A 301 -12.95 -9.67 -17.90
C LEU A 301 -14.05 -9.51 -18.95
N LEU A 302 -13.83 -8.64 -19.96
CA LEU A 302 -14.75 -8.48 -21.08
C LEU A 302 -14.83 -9.73 -21.96
N GLN A 303 -13.70 -10.39 -22.26
CA GLN A 303 -13.67 -11.68 -22.97
C GLN A 303 -14.41 -12.79 -22.18
N ALA A 304 -14.30 -12.76 -20.83
CA ALA A 304 -15.01 -13.69 -19.97
C ALA A 304 -16.50 -13.36 -19.77
N GLY A 305 -17.03 -12.32 -20.45
CA GLY A 305 -18.44 -11.93 -20.33
C GLY A 305 -18.80 -11.26 -18.98
N GLN A 306 -17.83 -10.65 -18.30
CA GLN A 306 -17.98 -10.03 -16.97
C GLN A 306 -17.71 -8.50 -17.00
N PRO A 307 -18.36 -7.71 -17.86
CA PRO A 307 -18.08 -6.28 -18.01
C PRO A 307 -18.35 -5.46 -16.74
N GLN A 308 -19.22 -5.96 -15.85
CA GLN A 308 -19.54 -5.30 -14.58
C GLN A 308 -18.38 -5.34 -13.57
N MET A 309 -17.38 -6.20 -13.78
CA MET A 309 -16.18 -6.29 -12.95
C MET A 309 -15.03 -5.43 -13.45
N ALA A 310 -15.15 -4.87 -14.67
CA ALA A 310 -14.14 -3.98 -15.22
C ALA A 310 -14.06 -2.67 -14.41
N ARG A 311 -12.83 -2.18 -14.24
CA ARG A 311 -12.57 -0.94 -13.47
C ARG A 311 -12.73 0.31 -14.32
N ASN A 312 -12.32 0.24 -15.58
CA ASN A 312 -12.36 1.35 -16.55
C ASN A 312 -13.69 1.40 -17.29
N ILE A 313 -14.78 1.61 -16.54
CA ILE A 313 -16.15 1.57 -17.07
C ILE A 313 -16.45 2.70 -18.07
N ASP A 314 -15.73 3.81 -17.96
CA ASP A 314 -15.89 4.99 -18.83
C ASP A 314 -15.36 4.77 -20.26
N ILE A 315 -14.48 3.78 -20.46
CA ILE A 315 -13.91 3.41 -21.77
C ILE A 315 -14.28 1.99 -22.21
N LEU A 316 -15.36 1.42 -21.69
CA LEU A 316 -15.80 0.05 -22.06
C LEU A 316 -15.93 -0.18 -23.58
N PRO A 317 -16.42 0.76 -24.41
CA PRO A 317 -16.48 0.56 -25.85
C PRO A 317 -15.10 0.37 -26.49
N GLU A 318 -14.08 1.04 -25.98
CA GLU A 318 -12.70 0.94 -26.46
C GLU A 318 -12.07 -0.39 -26.02
N LEU A 319 -12.26 -0.77 -24.77
CA LEU A 319 -11.79 -2.05 -24.22
C LEU A 319 -12.46 -3.25 -24.90
N ARG A 320 -13.73 -3.15 -25.31
CA ARG A 320 -14.42 -4.20 -26.07
C ARG A 320 -13.75 -4.41 -27.43
N ARG A 321 -13.43 -3.34 -28.15
CA ARG A 321 -12.70 -3.44 -29.44
C ARG A 321 -11.34 -4.11 -29.25
N LEU A 322 -10.63 -3.77 -28.19
CA LEU A 322 -9.38 -4.45 -27.85
C LEU A 322 -9.62 -5.93 -27.54
N ALA A 323 -10.63 -6.27 -26.75
CA ALA A 323 -10.99 -7.64 -26.39
C ALA A 323 -11.35 -8.51 -27.60
N GLU A 324 -11.95 -7.93 -28.63
CA GLU A 324 -12.29 -8.60 -29.90
C GLU A 324 -11.02 -8.77 -30.81
N SER A 325 -10.03 -7.92 -30.66
CA SER A 325 -8.82 -7.92 -31.52
C SER A 325 -7.69 -8.82 -31.03
N VAL A 326 -7.69 -9.23 -29.74
CA VAL A 326 -6.61 -10.02 -29.13
C VAL A 326 -7.11 -11.35 -28.56
N SER A 327 -6.23 -12.35 -28.54
CA SER A 327 -6.50 -13.64 -27.88
C SER A 327 -6.10 -13.62 -26.40
N PHE A 328 -6.60 -14.61 -25.63
CA PHE A 328 -6.17 -14.81 -24.25
C PHE A 328 -4.66 -15.03 -24.12
N ASP A 329 -4.07 -15.83 -25.04
CA ASP A 329 -2.63 -16.10 -25.07
C ASP A 329 -1.81 -14.82 -25.31
N TRP A 330 -2.36 -13.92 -26.13
CA TRP A 330 -1.75 -12.60 -26.34
C TRP A 330 -1.73 -11.77 -25.05
N ILE A 331 -2.85 -11.76 -24.30
CA ILE A 331 -2.95 -11.07 -23.00
C ILE A 331 -1.95 -11.66 -21.99
N GLU A 332 -1.88 -13.00 -21.90
CA GLU A 332 -0.91 -13.67 -21.03
C GLU A 332 0.53 -13.30 -21.39
N GLY A 333 0.83 -13.31 -22.67
CA GLY A 333 2.14 -12.89 -23.20
C GLY A 333 2.47 -11.43 -22.88
N ALA A 334 1.49 -10.54 -22.98
CA ALA A 334 1.63 -9.13 -22.63
C ALA A 334 1.94 -8.95 -21.13
N VAL A 335 1.19 -9.60 -20.26
CA VAL A 335 1.43 -9.54 -18.79
C VAL A 335 2.83 -10.08 -18.45
N ARG A 336 3.26 -11.18 -19.07
CA ARG A 336 4.60 -11.74 -18.87
C ARG A 336 5.69 -10.74 -19.23
N ARG A 337 5.56 -10.05 -20.37
CA ARG A 337 6.52 -9.02 -20.80
C ARG A 337 6.53 -7.80 -19.88
N ILE A 338 5.38 -7.37 -19.35
CA ILE A 338 5.30 -6.31 -18.35
C ILE A 338 6.14 -6.69 -17.11
N VAL A 339 6.01 -7.92 -16.60
CA VAL A 339 6.80 -8.42 -15.46
C VAL A 339 8.31 -8.45 -15.78
N GLU A 340 8.69 -8.78 -17.01
CA GLU A 340 10.09 -8.72 -17.46
C GLU A 340 10.64 -7.29 -17.42
N VAL A 341 9.86 -6.30 -17.89
CA VAL A 341 10.23 -4.87 -17.83
C VAL A 341 10.37 -4.41 -16.37
N GLU A 342 9.41 -4.73 -15.50
CA GLU A 342 9.49 -4.41 -14.07
C GLU A 342 10.75 -5.00 -13.40
N THR A 343 11.09 -6.23 -13.76
CA THR A 343 12.28 -6.90 -13.26
C THR A 343 13.57 -6.26 -13.79
N GLY A 344 13.57 -5.87 -15.07
CA GLY A 344 14.66 -5.17 -15.72
C GLY A 344 14.92 -3.79 -15.13
N MET A 345 13.87 -3.06 -14.78
CA MET A 345 13.98 -1.74 -14.14
C MET A 345 14.74 -1.80 -12.80
N ARG A 346 14.58 -2.88 -12.04
CA ARG A 346 15.35 -3.12 -10.80
C ARG A 346 16.84 -3.32 -11.04
N ARG A 347 17.24 -3.59 -12.29
CA ARG A 347 18.64 -3.79 -12.76
C ARG A 347 19.20 -2.59 -13.51
N ASN A 348 18.58 -1.40 -13.42
CA ASN A 348 19.00 -0.15 -14.07
C ASN A 348 19.04 -0.20 -15.61
N LEU A 349 18.17 -0.98 -16.26
CA LEU A 349 18.02 -0.93 -17.72
C LEU A 349 17.40 0.40 -18.16
N LEU A 350 17.74 0.85 -19.39
CA LEU A 350 17.18 2.07 -19.99
C LEU A 350 15.67 1.91 -20.19
N ARG A 351 14.88 2.73 -19.54
CA ARG A 351 13.41 2.61 -19.48
C ARG A 351 12.74 2.79 -20.82
N SER A 352 13.13 3.81 -21.60
CA SER A 352 12.57 4.04 -22.95
C SER A 352 12.77 2.82 -23.84
N LEU A 353 14.00 2.27 -23.90
CA LEU A 353 14.29 1.06 -24.67
C LEU A 353 13.51 -0.17 -24.16
N SER A 354 13.28 -0.28 -22.87
CA SER A 354 12.48 -1.37 -22.30
C SER A 354 11.01 -1.24 -22.69
N LEU A 355 10.46 -0.02 -22.75
CA LEU A 355 9.10 0.25 -23.22
C LEU A 355 8.97 0.06 -24.74
N ASP A 356 9.96 0.47 -25.52
CA ASP A 356 10.00 0.21 -26.96
C ASP A 356 10.05 -1.29 -27.26
N ALA A 357 10.88 -2.04 -26.51
CA ALA A 357 10.96 -3.50 -26.62
C ALA A 357 9.66 -4.19 -26.18
N LEU A 358 8.98 -3.67 -25.14
CA LEU A 358 7.66 -4.13 -24.75
C LEU A 358 6.67 -3.98 -25.89
N ALA A 359 6.57 -2.77 -26.46
CA ALA A 359 5.65 -2.48 -27.55
C ALA A 359 5.92 -3.34 -28.79
N ALA A 360 7.19 -3.45 -29.22
CA ALA A 360 7.58 -4.30 -30.33
C ALA A 360 7.28 -5.79 -30.05
N GLY A 361 7.49 -6.23 -28.83
CA GLY A 361 7.19 -7.60 -28.42
C GLY A 361 5.69 -7.92 -28.40
N LEU A 362 4.82 -6.97 -28.14
CA LEU A 362 3.36 -7.14 -28.17
C LEU A 362 2.80 -7.27 -29.61
N GLN A 363 3.54 -6.85 -30.65
CA GLN A 363 3.13 -7.00 -32.05
C GLN A 363 3.33 -8.42 -32.61
N GLN A 364 4.16 -9.22 -31.96
CA GLN A 364 4.33 -10.63 -32.36
C GLN A 364 3.08 -11.41 -31.91
N ARG A 365 2.18 -11.62 -32.86
CA ARG A 365 0.97 -12.44 -32.72
C ARG A 365 1.32 -13.94 -32.71
#